data_77fa7b436ff6009de12042c962379081
#
_entry.id   77fa7b436ff6009de12042c962379081
#
_cell.length_a   1.000
_cell.length_b   1.000
_cell.length_c   1.000
_cell.angle_alpha   90.00
_cell.angle_beta   90.00
_cell.angle_gamma   90.00
#
_symmetry.space_group_name_H-M   'P 1'
#
loop_
_entity.id
_entity.type
_entity.pdbx_description
1 polymer ?
#
loop_
_entity_poly.entity_id
_entity_poly.type
_entity_poly.pdbx_seq_one_letter_code
_entity_poly.pdbx_strand_id
1 'polypeptide(L)'
;MDFLIGITLLVVLVVVLLKVYRRLKRSAMAPLTNRRYISSQDITKNMTLYTSNKTKIEVDPKTLAFKNPTGNPLVLMMAWLMAKQKHLKKYAQIYTEMGFDVMVVHITPWQLLWPVKGTQVVAAETLKFLENNASYEPIVMHGFSVGAYQLGEIMLQMSRDMDRYGSILERFVCQIWDSAADITEIPVGVPKSIFPKNERMQSALRNYTLYHMKTFHNQATIHYMRSSQMFHSTLLKAPALFFVSDNDPIGPPSSNQAVRENWERANVKVTFKCWERSQHAAHYMKHRDEYLQTLFHHLETCGVLEAIGVPKRAKL
;
A
#
# COMPACT_ATOMS: atom_id res chain seq x y z
N MET A 1 14.99 11.86 57.37
CA MET A 1 16.01 12.01 56.30
C MET A 1 16.02 10.82 55.35
N ASP A 2 15.80 9.61 55.85
CA ASP A 2 15.85 8.35 55.05
C ASP A 2 14.73 8.18 54.04
N PHE A 3 13.51 8.73 54.31
CA PHE A 3 12.38 8.65 53.40
C PHE A 3 12.55 9.43 52.09
N LEU A 4 13.16 10.63 52.19
CA LEU A 4 13.48 11.45 51.01
C LEU A 4 14.58 10.80 50.16
N ILE A 5 15.58 10.20 50.76
CA ILE A 5 16.66 9.49 50.06
C ILE A 5 16.10 8.30 49.32
N GLY A 6 15.15 7.54 49.92
CA GLY A 6 14.48 6.41 49.25
C GLY A 6 13.67 6.80 48.04
N ILE A 7 12.94 7.93 48.08
CA ILE A 7 12.18 8.43 46.93
C ILE A 7 13.13 8.88 45.82
N THR A 8 14.21 9.57 46.16
CA THR A 8 15.20 10.05 45.18
C THR A 8 15.87 8.86 44.48
N LEU A 9 16.26 7.83 45.22
CA LEU A 9 16.83 6.60 44.67
C LEU A 9 15.83 5.85 43.75
N LEU A 10 14.55 5.79 44.12
CA LEU A 10 13.52 5.16 43.30
C LEU A 10 13.29 5.92 41.97
N VAL A 11 13.25 7.25 42.04
CA VAL A 11 13.11 8.09 40.82
C VAL A 11 14.33 7.94 39.91
N VAL A 12 15.54 7.93 40.45
CA VAL A 12 16.75 7.69 39.66
C VAL A 12 16.75 6.32 39.03
N LEU A 13 16.35 5.28 39.77
CA LEU A 13 16.22 3.90 39.25
C LEU A 13 15.22 3.82 38.10
N VAL A 14 14.03 4.43 38.25
CA VAL A 14 13.00 4.46 37.19
C VAL A 14 13.52 5.20 35.96
N VAL A 15 14.21 6.33 36.13
CA VAL A 15 14.79 7.07 35.01
C VAL A 15 15.89 6.28 34.30
N VAL A 16 16.72 5.56 35.05
CA VAL A 16 17.76 4.68 34.50
C VAL A 16 17.10 3.51 33.75
N LEU A 17 16.11 2.85 34.36
CA LEU A 17 15.38 1.76 33.72
C LEU A 17 14.67 2.20 32.44
N LEU A 18 14.05 3.40 32.44
CA LEU A 18 13.45 4.01 31.24
C LEU A 18 14.49 4.33 30.16
N LYS A 19 15.68 4.81 30.55
CA LYS A 19 16.79 5.05 29.61
C LYS A 19 17.34 3.73 29.03
N VAL A 20 17.51 2.72 29.88
CA VAL A 20 17.94 1.37 29.46
C VAL A 20 16.88 0.73 28.56
N TYR A 21 15.59 0.79 28.92
CA TYR A 21 14.49 0.33 28.10
C TYR A 21 14.43 1.03 26.74
N ARG A 22 14.55 2.38 26.72
CA ARG A 22 14.63 3.16 25.46
C ARG A 22 15.87 2.81 24.65
N ARG A 23 17.00 2.52 25.29
CA ARG A 23 18.25 2.12 24.61
C ARG A 23 18.16 0.70 24.06
N LEU A 24 17.56 -0.24 24.81
CA LEU A 24 17.26 -1.62 24.36
C LEU A 24 16.21 -1.61 23.22
N LYS A 25 15.17 -0.78 23.33
CA LYS A 25 14.18 -0.60 22.26
C LYS A 25 14.80 0.03 20.99
N ARG A 26 15.75 0.96 21.13
CA ARG A 26 16.55 1.50 20.01
C ARG A 26 17.54 0.49 19.45
N SER A 27 18.07 -0.42 20.26
CA SER A 27 19.02 -1.46 19.82
C SER A 27 18.30 -2.66 19.19
N ALA A 28 17.07 -2.96 19.64
CA ALA A 28 16.19 -3.96 18.99
C ALA A 28 15.63 -3.47 17.65
N MET A 29 15.52 -2.14 17.47
CA MET A 29 15.40 -1.46 16.19
C MET A 29 16.81 -0.95 15.80
N ALA A 30 17.76 -1.88 15.58
CA ALA A 30 18.99 -1.51 14.88
C ALA A 30 18.53 -0.80 13.61
N PRO A 31 18.92 0.46 13.37
CA PRO A 31 18.59 1.10 12.13
C PRO A 31 19.13 0.20 11.03
N LEU A 32 18.36 -0.02 9.98
CA LEU A 32 18.82 -0.50 8.69
C LEU A 32 19.76 0.62 8.13
N THR A 33 20.92 0.81 8.80
CA THR A 33 21.83 1.95 8.57
C THR A 33 22.86 1.69 7.49
N ASN A 34 22.69 0.63 6.72
CA ASN A 34 23.22 0.63 5.37
C ASN A 34 22.13 1.22 4.48
N ARG A 35 22.15 2.55 4.25
CA ARG A 35 21.35 3.18 3.20
C ARG A 35 21.72 2.50 1.89
N ARG A 36 21.02 1.39 1.58
CA ARG A 36 21.18 0.77 0.27
C ARG A 36 20.81 1.82 -0.77
N TYR A 37 21.59 1.86 -1.82
CA TYR A 37 21.31 2.71 -2.96
C TYR A 37 19.89 2.38 -3.45
N ILE A 38 19.08 3.39 -3.71
CA ILE A 38 17.76 3.23 -4.33
C ILE A 38 17.72 4.03 -5.62
N SER A 39 17.59 3.32 -6.73
CA SER A 39 17.34 3.86 -8.06
C SER A 39 15.86 3.81 -8.39
N SER A 40 15.44 4.61 -9.35
CA SER A 40 14.10 4.56 -9.92
C SER A 40 14.17 4.60 -11.44
N GLN A 41 13.30 3.82 -12.07
CA GLN A 41 13.19 3.72 -13.53
C GLN A 41 11.72 3.67 -13.91
N ASP A 42 11.29 4.57 -14.79
CA ASP A 42 9.96 4.51 -15.37
C ASP A 42 9.89 3.37 -16.39
N ILE A 43 8.96 2.46 -16.19
CA ILE A 43 8.67 1.32 -17.06
C ILE A 43 7.60 1.72 -18.07
N THR A 44 6.55 2.38 -17.59
CA THR A 44 5.54 3.07 -18.40
C THR A 44 5.25 4.44 -17.78
N LYS A 45 4.40 5.23 -18.42
CA LYS A 45 3.95 6.52 -17.84
C LYS A 45 3.23 6.37 -16.49
N ASN A 46 2.73 5.16 -16.18
CA ASN A 46 1.98 4.85 -14.96
C ASN A 46 2.71 3.88 -14.02
N MET A 47 3.87 3.38 -14.41
CA MET A 47 4.60 2.36 -13.65
C MET A 47 6.06 2.77 -13.47
N THR A 48 6.50 2.90 -12.22
CA THR A 48 7.89 3.24 -11.86
C THR A 48 8.46 2.14 -10.98
N LEU A 49 9.56 1.54 -11.40
CA LEU A 49 10.31 0.55 -10.63
C LEU A 49 11.31 1.26 -9.70
N TYR A 50 11.29 0.91 -8.42
CA TYR A 50 12.34 1.23 -7.45
C TYR A 50 13.10 -0.04 -7.11
N THR A 51 14.43 0.02 -7.18
CA THR A 51 15.31 -1.13 -6.94
C THR A 51 16.62 -0.70 -6.27
N SER A 52 17.29 -1.63 -5.60
CA SER A 52 18.65 -1.42 -5.10
C SER A 52 19.73 -1.60 -6.19
N ASN A 53 19.35 -2.06 -7.38
CA ASN A 53 20.28 -2.22 -8.50
C ASN A 53 20.77 -0.85 -9.00
N LYS A 54 22.06 -0.76 -9.28
CA LYS A 54 22.68 0.48 -9.81
C LYS A 54 22.52 0.61 -11.32
N THR A 55 22.43 -0.52 -12.00
CA THR A 55 22.28 -0.56 -13.47
C THR A 55 20.81 -0.48 -13.86
N LYS A 56 20.56 0.23 -14.96
CA LYS A 56 19.23 0.30 -15.56
C LYS A 56 18.83 -1.08 -16.07
N ILE A 57 17.60 -1.50 -15.79
CA ILE A 57 17.05 -2.77 -16.24
C ILE A 57 16.54 -2.60 -17.66
N GLU A 58 16.97 -3.50 -18.56
CA GLU A 58 16.47 -3.51 -19.93
C GLU A 58 15.07 -4.13 -19.96
N VAL A 59 14.13 -3.41 -20.55
CA VAL A 59 12.71 -3.76 -20.63
C VAL A 59 12.29 -3.83 -22.09
N ASP A 60 11.61 -4.88 -22.48
CA ASP A 60 10.93 -4.93 -23.76
C ASP A 60 9.70 -4.00 -23.72
N PRO A 61 9.63 -2.96 -24.56
CA PRO A 61 8.54 -1.98 -24.51
C PRO A 61 7.17 -2.55 -24.93
N LYS A 62 7.14 -3.68 -25.65
CA LYS A 62 5.90 -4.32 -26.10
C LYS A 62 5.31 -5.27 -25.05
N THR A 63 6.16 -6.06 -24.41
CA THR A 63 5.76 -7.09 -23.44
C THR A 63 5.92 -6.65 -21.99
N LEU A 64 6.70 -5.59 -21.73
CA LEU A 64 7.14 -5.15 -20.40
C LEU A 64 7.98 -6.20 -19.67
N ALA A 65 8.47 -7.23 -20.37
CA ALA A 65 9.36 -8.24 -19.84
C ALA A 65 10.76 -7.65 -19.56
N PHE A 66 11.35 -8.02 -18.45
CA PHE A 66 12.73 -7.71 -18.15
C PHE A 66 13.64 -8.73 -18.84
N LYS A 67 14.62 -8.26 -19.62
CA LYS A 67 15.58 -9.15 -20.28
C LYS A 67 16.43 -9.92 -19.29
N ASN A 68 16.80 -9.27 -18.18
CA ASN A 68 17.56 -9.86 -17.09
C ASN A 68 16.78 -9.67 -15.77
N PRO A 69 16.01 -10.68 -15.34
CA PRO A 69 15.31 -10.64 -14.07
C PRO A 69 16.26 -10.38 -12.89
N THR A 70 15.81 -9.60 -11.93
CA THR A 70 16.64 -9.19 -10.78
C THR A 70 16.84 -10.31 -9.77
N GLY A 71 15.97 -11.32 -9.75
CA GLY A 71 15.91 -12.36 -8.73
C GLY A 71 15.39 -11.87 -7.37
N ASN A 72 14.99 -10.62 -7.27
CA ASN A 72 14.40 -10.06 -6.05
C ASN A 72 12.90 -10.36 -5.98
N PRO A 73 12.31 -10.51 -4.79
CA PRO A 73 10.86 -10.50 -4.61
C PRO A 73 10.29 -9.12 -4.94
N LEU A 74 8.98 -9.05 -5.18
CA LEU A 74 8.31 -7.82 -5.62
C LEU A 74 7.36 -7.27 -4.55
N VAL A 75 7.37 -5.96 -4.38
CA VAL A 75 6.22 -5.23 -3.82
C VAL A 75 5.49 -4.54 -4.97
N LEU A 76 4.23 -4.91 -5.19
CA LEU A 76 3.34 -4.18 -6.09
C LEU A 76 2.64 -3.09 -5.28
N MET A 77 3.05 -1.84 -5.50
CA MET A 77 2.60 -0.69 -4.72
C MET A 77 1.58 0.14 -5.52
N MET A 78 0.31 0.15 -5.09
CA MET A 78 -0.73 0.98 -5.68
C MET A 78 -0.77 2.34 -5.00
N ALA A 79 -0.34 3.39 -5.70
CA ALA A 79 -0.22 4.73 -5.14
C ALA A 79 -1.57 5.43 -4.91
N TRP A 80 -1.61 6.36 -3.94
CA TRP A 80 -2.76 7.25 -3.77
C TRP A 80 -2.81 8.34 -4.85
N LEU A 81 -3.98 8.92 -5.05
CA LEU A 81 -4.18 9.96 -6.07
C LEU A 81 -3.32 11.19 -5.78
N MET A 82 -2.64 11.70 -6.81
CA MET A 82 -1.70 12.84 -6.70
C MET A 82 -0.49 12.58 -5.79
N ALA A 83 -0.11 11.31 -5.58
CA ALA A 83 1.08 10.95 -4.83
C ALA A 83 2.35 11.59 -5.42
N LYS A 84 3.17 12.21 -4.56
CA LYS A 84 4.44 12.79 -4.99
C LYS A 84 5.54 11.73 -4.93
N GLN A 85 6.39 11.66 -5.95
CA GLN A 85 7.51 10.72 -6.06
C GLN A 85 8.39 10.66 -4.79
N LYS A 86 8.65 11.82 -4.16
CA LYS A 86 9.42 11.88 -2.91
C LYS A 86 8.79 11.12 -1.75
N HIS A 87 7.46 10.98 -1.72
CA HIS A 87 6.75 10.23 -0.69
C HIS A 87 6.74 8.75 -1.04
N LEU A 88 6.44 8.39 -2.29
CA LEU A 88 6.50 7.01 -2.78
C LEU A 88 7.88 6.40 -2.58
N LYS A 89 8.96 7.17 -2.86
CA LYS A 89 10.33 6.74 -2.60
C LYS A 89 10.58 6.36 -1.13
N LYS A 90 9.97 7.07 -0.17
CA LYS A 90 10.11 6.73 1.26
C LYS A 90 9.48 5.39 1.62
N TYR A 91 8.31 5.08 1.06
CA TYR A 91 7.67 3.77 1.23
C TYR A 91 8.44 2.68 0.49
N ALA A 92 8.86 2.94 -0.76
CA ALA A 92 9.67 2.01 -1.53
C ALA A 92 10.99 1.68 -0.82
N GLN A 93 11.61 2.66 -0.14
CA GLN A 93 12.85 2.46 0.60
C GLN A 93 12.70 1.43 1.73
N ILE A 94 11.54 1.35 2.40
CA ILE A 94 11.28 0.33 3.44
C ILE A 94 11.53 -1.08 2.89
N TYR A 95 11.04 -1.33 1.69
CA TYR A 95 11.11 -2.63 1.05
C TYR A 95 12.43 -2.89 0.34
N THR A 96 12.99 -1.88 -0.35
CA THR A 96 14.29 -2.05 -1.01
C THR A 96 15.43 -2.27 -0.03
N GLU A 97 15.35 -1.74 1.20
CA GLU A 97 16.28 -2.05 2.28
C GLU A 97 16.19 -3.51 2.75
N MET A 98 15.06 -4.19 2.54
CA MET A 98 14.86 -5.63 2.78
C MET A 98 15.23 -6.50 1.57
N GLY A 99 15.54 -5.91 0.42
CA GLY A 99 15.94 -6.64 -0.78
C GLY A 99 14.81 -6.85 -1.80
N PHE A 100 13.67 -6.18 -1.64
CA PHE A 100 12.60 -6.19 -2.64
C PHE A 100 12.87 -5.20 -3.77
N ASP A 101 12.36 -5.51 -4.94
CA ASP A 101 12.01 -4.51 -5.94
C ASP A 101 10.59 -3.98 -5.65
N VAL A 102 10.35 -2.71 -5.95
CA VAL A 102 9.05 -2.09 -5.72
C VAL A 102 8.53 -1.51 -7.02
N MET A 103 7.49 -2.10 -7.58
CA MET A 103 6.78 -1.55 -8.73
C MET A 103 5.65 -0.65 -8.23
N VAL A 104 5.82 0.65 -8.39
CA VAL A 104 4.79 1.63 -8.08
C VAL A 104 3.88 1.83 -9.28
N VAL A 105 2.60 1.60 -9.09
CA VAL A 105 1.54 1.87 -10.08
C VAL A 105 0.76 3.09 -9.62
N HIS A 106 0.64 4.09 -10.49
CA HIS A 106 -0.11 5.31 -10.18
C HIS A 106 -1.10 5.67 -11.29
N ILE A 107 -2.18 6.31 -10.90
CA ILE A 107 -3.21 6.82 -11.79
C ILE A 107 -3.39 8.32 -11.60
N THR A 108 -3.87 8.99 -12.63
CA THR A 108 -4.20 10.42 -12.61
C THR A 108 -5.70 10.63 -12.35
N PRO A 109 -6.14 11.82 -11.89
CA PRO A 109 -7.56 12.14 -11.76
C PRO A 109 -8.33 11.95 -13.08
N TRP A 110 -7.73 12.26 -14.19
CA TRP A 110 -8.34 12.08 -15.51
C TRP A 110 -8.56 10.60 -15.85
N GLN A 111 -7.56 9.75 -15.57
CA GLN A 111 -7.70 8.30 -15.78
C GLN A 111 -8.76 7.68 -14.86
N LEU A 112 -8.92 8.21 -13.63
CA LEU A 112 -9.99 7.80 -12.73
C LEU A 112 -11.37 8.21 -13.27
N LEU A 113 -11.53 9.45 -13.77
CA LEU A 113 -12.80 9.94 -14.33
C LEU A 113 -13.23 9.17 -15.59
N TRP A 114 -12.30 8.64 -16.36
CA TRP A 114 -12.57 7.88 -17.59
C TRP A 114 -11.95 6.48 -17.54
N PRO A 115 -12.56 5.54 -16.78
CA PRO A 115 -11.97 4.23 -16.48
C PRO A 115 -11.56 3.44 -17.72
N VAL A 116 -12.41 3.37 -18.72
CA VAL A 116 -12.17 2.54 -19.92
C VAL A 116 -10.90 2.95 -20.69
N LYS A 117 -10.63 4.27 -20.76
CA LYS A 117 -9.43 4.82 -21.41
C LYS A 117 -8.30 5.16 -20.41
N GLY A 118 -8.52 4.91 -19.12
CA GLY A 118 -7.64 5.28 -18.02
C GLY A 118 -7.27 4.09 -17.16
N THR A 119 -7.96 3.90 -16.03
CA THR A 119 -7.61 2.90 -15.01
C THR A 119 -7.62 1.46 -15.54
N GLN A 120 -8.50 1.12 -16.48
CA GLN A 120 -8.53 -0.20 -17.10
C GLN A 120 -7.31 -0.44 -18.01
N VAL A 121 -6.79 0.60 -18.67
CA VAL A 121 -5.55 0.51 -19.44
C VAL A 121 -4.36 0.29 -18.50
N VAL A 122 -4.31 1.02 -17.38
CA VAL A 122 -3.27 0.83 -16.36
C VAL A 122 -3.35 -0.57 -15.73
N ALA A 123 -4.55 -1.08 -15.50
CA ALA A 123 -4.75 -2.46 -15.02
C ALA A 123 -4.20 -3.50 -16.02
N ALA A 124 -4.49 -3.32 -17.32
CA ALA A 124 -3.98 -4.19 -18.37
C ALA A 124 -2.44 -4.15 -18.49
N GLU A 125 -1.84 -2.95 -18.38
CA GLU A 125 -0.38 -2.80 -18.37
C GLU A 125 0.24 -3.50 -17.14
N THR A 126 -0.39 -3.37 -15.96
CA THR A 126 0.06 -4.03 -14.73
C THR A 126 0.01 -5.56 -14.86
N LEU A 127 -1.10 -6.11 -15.39
CA LEU A 127 -1.23 -7.55 -15.64
C LEU A 127 -0.20 -8.04 -16.65
N LYS A 128 -0.02 -7.32 -17.77
CA LYS A 128 1.00 -7.64 -18.76
C LYS A 128 2.40 -7.69 -18.14
N PHE A 129 2.74 -6.75 -17.25
CA PHE A 129 3.99 -6.77 -16.52
C PHE A 129 4.12 -8.00 -15.63
N LEU A 130 3.10 -8.32 -14.82
CA LEU A 130 3.11 -9.46 -13.90
C LEU A 130 3.19 -10.81 -14.65
N GLU A 131 2.51 -10.92 -15.77
CA GLU A 131 2.51 -12.11 -16.63
C GLU A 131 3.89 -12.35 -17.25
N ASN A 132 4.52 -11.31 -17.80
CA ASN A 132 5.80 -11.44 -18.49
C ASN A 132 7.02 -11.37 -17.58
N ASN A 133 6.82 -11.22 -16.26
CA ASN A 133 7.88 -11.26 -15.25
C ASN A 133 7.51 -12.26 -14.14
N ALA A 134 7.32 -13.52 -14.53
CA ALA A 134 6.93 -14.60 -13.62
C ALA A 134 7.96 -14.90 -12.53
N SER A 135 9.22 -14.49 -12.72
CA SER A 135 10.29 -14.61 -11.73
C SER A 135 10.09 -13.77 -10.47
N TYR A 136 9.18 -12.78 -10.50
CA TYR A 136 8.79 -12.04 -9.30
C TYR A 136 7.86 -12.88 -8.42
N GLU A 137 8.47 -13.59 -7.48
CA GLU A 137 7.83 -14.42 -6.47
C GLU A 137 8.72 -14.45 -5.21
N PRO A 138 8.18 -14.19 -4.01
CA PRO A 138 6.80 -13.79 -3.71
C PRO A 138 6.46 -12.33 -4.09
N ILE A 139 5.15 -12.03 -4.19
CA ILE A 139 4.63 -10.67 -4.37
C ILE A 139 3.91 -10.21 -3.10
N VAL A 140 4.25 -9.02 -2.63
CA VAL A 140 3.54 -8.31 -1.57
C VAL A 140 2.71 -7.19 -2.21
N MET A 141 1.41 -7.16 -1.95
CA MET A 141 0.54 -6.05 -2.33
C MET A 141 0.61 -4.95 -1.27
N HIS A 142 0.87 -3.70 -1.66
CA HIS A 142 0.75 -2.55 -0.77
C HIS A 142 -0.06 -1.45 -1.46
N GLY A 143 -1.32 -1.31 -1.10
CA GLY A 143 -2.22 -0.34 -1.69
C GLY A 143 -2.54 0.84 -0.78
N PHE A 144 -2.70 2.01 -1.39
CA PHE A 144 -3.05 3.26 -0.71
C PHE A 144 -4.31 3.86 -1.33
N SER A 145 -5.31 4.21 -0.51
CA SER A 145 -6.46 4.99 -0.96
C SER A 145 -7.12 4.39 -2.22
N VAL A 146 -7.14 5.15 -3.31
CA VAL A 146 -7.64 4.74 -4.63
C VAL A 146 -6.92 3.51 -5.22
N GLY A 147 -5.82 3.09 -4.62
CA GLY A 147 -5.16 1.83 -4.98
C GLY A 147 -6.05 0.61 -4.79
N ALA A 148 -7.01 0.66 -3.85
CA ALA A 148 -8.04 -0.37 -3.67
C ALA A 148 -8.93 -0.49 -4.93
N TYR A 149 -9.37 0.63 -5.47
CA TYR A 149 -10.10 0.67 -6.73
C TYR A 149 -9.24 0.12 -7.89
N GLN A 150 -7.96 0.52 -7.99
CA GLN A 150 -7.08 0.06 -9.06
C GLN A 150 -6.85 -1.46 -9.00
N LEU A 151 -6.72 -2.04 -7.79
CA LEU A 151 -6.67 -3.49 -7.65
C LEU A 151 -7.98 -4.15 -8.07
N GLY A 152 -9.13 -3.56 -7.75
CA GLY A 152 -10.43 -4.06 -8.22
C GLY A 152 -10.51 -4.15 -9.74
N GLU A 153 -10.00 -3.14 -10.47
CA GLU A 153 -9.91 -3.17 -11.93
C GLU A 153 -8.98 -4.28 -12.46
N ILE A 154 -7.86 -4.51 -11.78
CA ILE A 154 -6.93 -5.61 -12.10
C ILE A 154 -7.64 -6.95 -11.92
N MET A 155 -8.27 -7.18 -10.76
CA MET A 155 -8.98 -8.43 -10.46
C MET A 155 -10.16 -8.65 -11.39
N LEU A 156 -10.89 -7.60 -11.82
CA LEU A 156 -11.94 -7.71 -12.83
C LEU A 156 -11.41 -8.21 -14.18
N GLN A 157 -10.20 -7.79 -14.57
CA GLN A 157 -9.61 -8.30 -15.80
C GLN A 157 -9.13 -9.74 -15.61
N MET A 158 -8.54 -10.09 -14.47
CA MET A 158 -8.13 -11.45 -14.14
C MET A 158 -9.34 -12.42 -14.15
N SER A 159 -10.47 -12.00 -13.56
CA SER A 159 -11.67 -12.84 -13.46
C SER A 159 -12.28 -13.25 -14.80
N ARG A 160 -11.92 -12.57 -15.89
CA ARG A 160 -12.39 -12.91 -17.25
C ARG A 160 -11.60 -14.03 -17.89
N ASP A 161 -10.41 -14.33 -17.39
CA ASP A 161 -9.53 -15.37 -17.91
C ASP A 161 -8.67 -15.92 -16.76
N MET A 162 -9.31 -16.73 -15.90
CA MET A 162 -8.65 -17.31 -14.73
C MET A 162 -7.63 -18.38 -15.11
N ASP A 163 -7.80 -19.04 -16.24
CA ASP A 163 -6.82 -20.02 -16.75
C ASP A 163 -5.48 -19.34 -17.05
N ARG A 164 -5.54 -18.12 -17.56
CA ARG A 164 -4.35 -17.30 -17.86
C ARG A 164 -3.73 -16.64 -16.63
N TYR A 165 -4.58 -16.10 -15.75
CA TYR A 165 -4.11 -15.22 -14.69
C TYR A 165 -4.10 -15.86 -13.30
N GLY A 166 -4.63 -17.07 -13.14
CA GLY A 166 -4.71 -17.73 -11.83
C GLY A 166 -3.37 -17.89 -11.15
N SER A 167 -2.33 -18.27 -11.89
CA SER A 167 -0.97 -18.40 -11.37
C SER A 167 -0.37 -17.08 -10.85
N ILE A 168 -0.84 -15.92 -11.35
CA ILE A 168 -0.43 -14.61 -10.84
C ILE A 168 -0.99 -14.39 -9.43
N LEU A 169 -2.24 -14.82 -9.17
CA LEU A 169 -2.88 -14.67 -7.85
C LEU A 169 -2.13 -15.47 -6.78
N GLU A 170 -1.62 -16.65 -7.10
CA GLU A 170 -0.90 -17.53 -6.18
C GLU A 170 0.43 -16.92 -5.71
N ARG A 171 1.04 -16.05 -6.50
CA ARG A 171 2.29 -15.35 -6.13
C ARG A 171 2.09 -14.27 -5.05
N PHE A 172 0.85 -13.80 -4.83
CA PHE A 172 0.56 -12.83 -3.78
C PHE A 172 0.47 -13.52 -2.43
N VAL A 173 1.39 -13.22 -1.54
CA VAL A 173 1.50 -13.89 -0.22
C VAL A 173 1.13 -12.97 0.95
N CYS A 174 1.01 -11.68 0.72
CA CYS A 174 0.74 -10.68 1.76
C CYS A 174 0.08 -9.44 1.16
N GLN A 175 -0.84 -8.81 1.91
CA GLN A 175 -1.52 -7.58 1.51
C GLN A 175 -1.42 -6.53 2.61
N ILE A 176 -1.13 -5.28 2.24
CA ILE A 176 -1.14 -4.11 3.12
C ILE A 176 -2.00 -3.03 2.48
N TRP A 177 -2.95 -2.48 3.24
CA TRP A 177 -3.87 -1.44 2.79
C TRP A 177 -3.78 -0.24 3.72
N ASP A 178 -3.33 0.89 3.20
CA ASP A 178 -3.17 2.14 3.93
C ASP A 178 -4.26 3.12 3.50
N SER A 179 -5.23 3.40 4.38
CA SER A 179 -6.36 4.29 4.10
C SER A 179 -7.14 3.88 2.83
N ALA A 180 -7.44 2.59 2.64
CA ALA A 180 -8.16 2.14 1.45
C ALA A 180 -9.48 2.90 1.29
N ALA A 181 -9.73 3.43 0.09
CA ALA A 181 -10.91 4.23 -0.22
C ALA A 181 -11.87 3.47 -1.14
N ASP A 182 -13.16 3.54 -0.84
CA ASP A 182 -14.22 2.91 -1.62
C ASP A 182 -14.86 3.92 -2.61
N ILE A 183 -15.79 3.46 -3.40
CA ILE A 183 -16.53 4.26 -4.39
C ILE A 183 -17.26 5.45 -3.75
N THR A 184 -17.82 5.25 -2.56
CA THR A 184 -18.58 6.27 -1.83
C THR A 184 -17.73 7.48 -1.45
N GLU A 185 -16.42 7.31 -1.34
CA GLU A 185 -15.48 8.37 -1.00
C GLU A 185 -14.94 9.14 -2.22
N ILE A 186 -15.22 8.70 -3.48
CA ILE A 186 -14.77 9.42 -4.69
C ILE A 186 -15.16 10.91 -4.68
N PRO A 187 -16.44 11.30 -4.38
CA PRO A 187 -16.84 12.71 -4.36
C PRO A 187 -16.19 13.53 -3.26
N VAL A 188 -15.56 12.89 -2.28
CA VAL A 188 -14.83 13.52 -1.17
C VAL A 188 -13.34 13.48 -1.41
N GLY A 189 -12.81 12.32 -1.78
CA GLY A 189 -11.39 12.04 -1.93
C GLY A 189 -10.75 12.78 -3.11
N VAL A 190 -11.39 12.77 -4.27
CA VAL A 190 -10.86 13.44 -5.48
C VAL A 190 -10.71 14.94 -5.25
N PRO A 191 -11.74 15.69 -4.79
CA PRO A 191 -11.60 17.12 -4.50
C PRO A 191 -10.50 17.45 -3.48
N LYS A 192 -10.41 16.68 -2.39
CA LYS A 192 -9.41 16.89 -1.36
C LYS A 192 -7.99 16.59 -1.85
N SER A 193 -7.82 15.59 -2.70
CA SER A 193 -6.53 15.25 -3.29
C SER A 193 -6.02 16.33 -4.25
N ILE A 194 -6.91 16.95 -5.01
CA ILE A 194 -6.56 17.99 -6.01
C ILE A 194 -6.43 19.37 -5.35
N PHE A 195 -7.34 19.72 -4.45
CA PHE A 195 -7.38 21.04 -3.78
C PHE A 195 -7.30 20.92 -2.25
N PRO A 196 -6.19 20.42 -1.67
CA PRO A 196 -6.14 20.08 -0.24
C PRO A 196 -6.36 21.25 0.72
N LYS A 197 -6.21 22.49 0.25
CA LYS A 197 -6.30 23.71 1.08
C LYS A 197 -7.41 24.68 0.65
N ASN A 198 -8.23 24.34 -0.35
CA ASN A 198 -9.23 25.25 -0.91
C ASN A 198 -10.64 24.62 -0.88
N GLU A 199 -11.37 24.89 0.17
CA GLU A 199 -12.71 24.32 0.40
C GLU A 199 -13.74 24.71 -0.70
N ARG A 200 -13.64 25.94 -1.26
CA ARG A 200 -14.55 26.37 -2.35
C ARG A 200 -14.31 25.53 -3.61
N MET A 201 -13.05 25.32 -3.96
CA MET A 201 -12.67 24.46 -5.09
C MET A 201 -13.02 22.99 -4.82
N GLN A 202 -12.86 22.51 -3.58
CA GLN A 202 -13.32 21.17 -3.19
C GLN A 202 -14.82 21.02 -3.41
N SER A 203 -15.62 21.99 -2.95
CA SER A 203 -17.09 21.98 -3.12
C SER A 203 -17.48 22.00 -4.60
N ALA A 204 -16.88 22.87 -5.41
CA ALA A 204 -17.15 22.94 -6.83
C ALA A 204 -16.80 21.62 -7.57
N LEU A 205 -15.62 21.05 -7.26
CA LEU A 205 -15.18 19.78 -7.87
C LEU A 205 -16.03 18.60 -7.36
N ARG A 206 -16.46 18.61 -6.10
CA ARG A 206 -17.39 17.60 -5.57
C ARG A 206 -18.71 17.60 -6.34
N ASN A 207 -19.29 18.78 -6.56
CA ASN A 207 -20.55 18.91 -7.31
C ASN A 207 -20.35 18.43 -8.78
N TYR A 208 -19.23 18.78 -9.39
CA TYR A 208 -18.88 18.26 -10.72
C TYR A 208 -18.71 16.74 -10.71
N THR A 209 -18.03 16.18 -9.73
CA THR A 209 -17.84 14.72 -9.59
C THR A 209 -19.18 14.00 -9.48
N LEU A 210 -20.10 14.51 -8.64
CA LEU A 210 -21.45 13.94 -8.51
C LEU A 210 -22.24 14.05 -9.82
N TYR A 211 -22.17 15.20 -10.49
CA TYR A 211 -22.76 15.38 -11.82
C TYR A 211 -22.17 14.41 -12.84
N HIS A 212 -20.86 14.27 -12.87
CA HIS A 212 -20.15 13.33 -13.73
C HIS A 212 -20.59 11.88 -13.49
N MET A 213 -20.62 11.45 -12.24
CA MET A 213 -21.05 10.09 -11.87
C MET A 213 -22.48 9.80 -12.28
N LYS A 214 -23.38 10.80 -12.19
CA LYS A 214 -24.76 10.65 -12.62
C LYS A 214 -24.91 10.63 -14.14
N THR A 215 -24.26 11.57 -14.84
CA THR A 215 -24.39 11.79 -16.29
C THR A 215 -23.69 10.70 -17.07
N PHE A 216 -22.49 10.30 -16.64
CA PHE A 216 -21.65 9.27 -17.31
C PHE A 216 -21.72 7.94 -16.61
N HIS A 217 -22.94 7.54 -16.17
CA HIS A 217 -23.14 6.31 -15.40
C HIS A 217 -22.53 5.10 -16.12
N ASN A 218 -22.84 4.90 -17.39
CA ASN A 218 -22.40 3.73 -18.17
C ASN A 218 -20.91 3.81 -18.58
N GLN A 219 -20.33 5.01 -18.67
CA GLN A 219 -18.96 5.24 -19.11
C GLN A 219 -17.98 5.29 -17.92
N ALA A 220 -18.47 5.59 -16.72
CA ALA A 220 -17.64 5.77 -15.52
C ALA A 220 -18.19 5.04 -14.31
N THR A 221 -19.37 5.40 -13.80
CA THR A 221 -19.85 4.95 -12.48
C THR A 221 -20.04 3.45 -12.40
N ILE A 222 -20.55 2.81 -13.45
CA ILE A 222 -20.70 1.34 -13.49
C ILE A 222 -19.35 0.61 -13.30
N HIS A 223 -18.26 1.20 -13.80
CA HIS A 223 -16.93 0.63 -13.64
C HIS A 223 -16.43 0.81 -12.21
N TYR A 224 -16.70 1.97 -11.58
CA TYR A 224 -16.38 2.17 -10.15
C TYR A 224 -17.11 1.15 -9.28
N MET A 225 -18.41 0.94 -9.53
CA MET A 225 -19.21 -0.02 -8.76
C MET A 225 -18.68 -1.46 -8.91
N ARG A 226 -18.39 -1.89 -10.14
CA ARG A 226 -17.84 -3.22 -10.40
C ARG A 226 -16.48 -3.43 -9.75
N SER A 227 -15.60 -2.43 -9.83
CA SER A 227 -14.29 -2.49 -9.23
C SER A 227 -14.37 -2.52 -7.69
N SER A 228 -15.20 -1.67 -7.08
CA SER A 228 -15.45 -1.69 -5.65
C SER A 228 -16.01 -3.05 -5.21
N GLN A 229 -17.02 -3.57 -5.91
CA GLN A 229 -17.59 -4.89 -5.63
C GLN A 229 -16.54 -6.01 -5.74
N MET A 230 -15.67 -5.96 -6.75
CA MET A 230 -14.57 -6.91 -6.90
C MET A 230 -13.55 -6.79 -5.78
N PHE A 231 -13.22 -5.58 -5.33
CA PHE A 231 -12.35 -5.38 -4.17
C PHE A 231 -12.97 -5.97 -2.89
N HIS A 232 -14.27 -5.74 -2.67
CA HIS A 232 -14.99 -6.32 -1.52
C HIS A 232 -15.08 -7.85 -1.55
N SER A 233 -15.22 -8.46 -2.72
CA SER A 233 -15.28 -9.93 -2.84
C SER A 233 -13.92 -10.61 -2.95
N THR A 234 -12.93 -9.92 -3.32
CA THR A 234 -11.51 -10.22 -3.56
C THR A 234 -11.17 -11.60 -4.16
N LEU A 235 -10.29 -11.62 -5.13
CA LEU A 235 -9.66 -12.85 -5.63
C LEU A 235 -8.40 -13.22 -4.85
N LEU A 236 -7.74 -12.21 -4.20
CA LEU A 236 -6.54 -12.44 -3.43
C LEU A 236 -6.88 -13.07 -2.08
N LYS A 237 -6.30 -14.24 -1.79
CA LYS A 237 -6.50 -14.97 -0.53
C LYS A 237 -5.38 -14.78 0.49
N ALA A 238 -4.35 -14.03 0.14
CA ALA A 238 -3.25 -13.70 1.03
C ALA A 238 -3.73 -12.90 2.26
N PRO A 239 -3.15 -13.11 3.46
CA PRO A 239 -3.49 -12.35 4.65
C PRO A 239 -3.32 -10.85 4.44
N ALA A 240 -4.17 -10.04 5.05
CA ALA A 240 -4.22 -8.60 4.87
C ALA A 240 -4.06 -7.82 6.17
N LEU A 241 -3.35 -6.68 6.08
CA LEU A 241 -3.23 -5.69 7.13
C LEU A 241 -3.83 -4.37 6.65
N PHE A 242 -4.75 -3.81 7.41
CA PHE A 242 -5.31 -2.48 7.15
C PHE A 242 -4.78 -1.47 8.17
N PHE A 243 -4.28 -0.36 7.66
CA PHE A 243 -3.94 0.85 8.40
C PHE A 243 -5.04 1.89 8.19
N VAL A 244 -5.69 2.31 9.26
CA VAL A 244 -6.81 3.25 9.23
C VAL A 244 -6.69 4.28 10.35
N SER A 245 -7.45 5.36 10.29
CA SER A 245 -7.62 6.29 11.41
C SER A 245 -9.04 6.84 11.51
N ASP A 246 -9.49 7.10 12.74
CA ASP A 246 -10.87 7.53 13.04
C ASP A 246 -11.20 8.87 12.40
N ASN A 247 -10.20 9.72 12.19
CA ASN A 247 -10.40 11.04 11.61
C ASN A 247 -10.09 11.11 10.10
N ASP A 248 -9.93 9.99 9.41
CA ASP A 248 -9.73 9.95 7.97
C ASP A 248 -11.06 10.09 7.22
N PRO A 249 -11.32 11.20 6.53
CA PRO A 249 -12.59 11.41 5.84
C PRO A 249 -12.64 10.81 4.42
N ILE A 250 -11.55 10.17 3.96
CA ILE A 250 -11.42 9.60 2.61
C ILE A 250 -11.35 8.07 2.66
N GLY A 251 -10.71 7.51 3.69
CA GLY A 251 -10.67 6.08 3.96
C GLY A 251 -11.17 5.80 5.37
N PRO A 252 -12.47 6.05 5.68
CA PRO A 252 -12.96 5.93 7.03
C PRO A 252 -12.92 4.49 7.52
N PRO A 253 -12.77 4.26 8.84
CA PRO A 253 -12.76 2.92 9.41
C PRO A 253 -14.00 2.10 9.05
N SER A 254 -15.17 2.73 8.91
CA SER A 254 -16.43 2.05 8.58
C SER A 254 -16.41 1.35 7.22
N SER A 255 -15.91 2.03 6.16
CA SER A 255 -15.78 1.43 4.83
C SER A 255 -14.77 0.27 4.86
N ASN A 256 -13.63 0.47 5.54
CA ASN A 256 -12.60 -0.56 5.67
C ASN A 256 -13.07 -1.75 6.52
N GLN A 257 -13.92 -1.52 7.52
CA GLN A 257 -14.54 -2.58 8.32
C GLN A 257 -15.48 -3.43 7.47
N ALA A 258 -16.27 -2.82 6.58
CA ALA A 258 -17.13 -3.56 5.65
C ALA A 258 -16.31 -4.46 4.69
N VAL A 259 -15.17 -3.97 4.21
CA VAL A 259 -14.22 -4.79 3.43
C VAL A 259 -13.72 -5.97 4.26
N ARG A 260 -13.25 -5.70 5.49
CA ARG A 260 -12.80 -6.75 6.41
C ARG A 260 -13.81 -7.86 6.57
N GLU A 261 -15.06 -7.52 6.91
CA GLU A 261 -16.13 -8.51 7.14
C GLU A 261 -16.38 -9.38 5.91
N ASN A 262 -16.33 -8.79 4.70
CA ASN A 262 -16.48 -9.53 3.46
C ASN A 262 -15.29 -10.47 3.22
N TRP A 263 -14.07 -10.00 3.46
CA TRP A 263 -12.86 -10.78 3.25
C TRP A 263 -12.73 -11.92 4.27
N GLU A 264 -13.09 -11.70 5.54
CA GLU A 264 -13.11 -12.74 6.57
C GLU A 264 -14.13 -13.84 6.23
N ARG A 265 -15.32 -13.48 5.68
CA ARG A 265 -16.28 -14.47 5.15
C ARG A 265 -15.72 -15.24 3.93
N ALA A 266 -14.82 -14.63 3.17
CA ALA A 266 -14.11 -15.27 2.05
C ALA A 266 -12.84 -16.02 2.48
N ASN A 267 -12.65 -16.27 3.79
CA ASN A 267 -11.50 -16.94 4.42
C ASN A 267 -10.17 -16.18 4.25
N VAL A 268 -10.19 -14.85 4.08
CA VAL A 268 -8.99 -14.02 4.14
C VAL A 268 -8.77 -13.55 5.57
N LYS A 269 -7.59 -13.83 6.14
CA LYS A 269 -7.22 -13.35 7.47
C LYS A 269 -6.94 -11.85 7.40
N VAL A 270 -7.69 -11.05 8.17
CA VAL A 270 -7.55 -9.59 8.18
C VAL A 270 -7.13 -9.08 9.55
N THR A 271 -6.14 -8.21 9.56
CA THR A 271 -5.65 -7.50 10.76
C THR A 271 -5.86 -6.00 10.57
N PHE A 272 -6.23 -5.29 11.65
CA PHE A 272 -6.41 -3.84 11.65
C PHE A 272 -5.47 -3.16 12.63
N LYS A 273 -4.90 -2.03 12.18
CA LYS A 273 -4.28 -1.04 13.05
C LYS A 273 -4.98 0.29 12.83
N CYS A 274 -5.71 0.75 13.86
CA CYS A 274 -6.41 2.04 13.84
C CYS A 274 -5.69 3.03 14.77
N TRP A 275 -5.60 4.28 14.33
CA TRP A 275 -5.16 5.42 15.15
C TRP A 275 -6.31 6.42 15.30
N GLU A 276 -6.42 7.04 16.46
CA GLU A 276 -7.41 8.10 16.69
C GLU A 276 -7.24 9.27 15.70
N ARG A 277 -5.99 9.65 15.43
CA ARG A 277 -5.68 10.78 14.56
C ARG A 277 -4.48 10.50 13.67
N SER A 278 -4.72 10.43 12.37
CA SER A 278 -3.70 10.43 11.34
C SER A 278 -4.28 11.00 10.05
N GLN A 279 -3.45 11.61 9.22
CA GLN A 279 -3.91 12.07 7.92
C GLN A 279 -4.01 10.89 6.94
N HIS A 280 -4.91 11.00 5.98
CA HIS A 280 -5.11 10.05 4.89
C HIS A 280 -3.79 9.69 4.19
N ALA A 281 -3.50 8.39 4.03
CA ALA A 281 -2.27 7.85 3.43
C ALA A 281 -0.95 8.45 4.00
N ALA A 282 -0.96 8.87 5.27
CA ALA A 282 0.20 9.48 5.92
C ALA A 282 0.54 8.85 7.29
N HIS A 283 0.00 7.66 7.58
CA HIS A 283 0.19 6.97 8.85
C HIS A 283 1.67 6.72 9.16
N TYR A 284 2.45 6.28 8.19
CA TYR A 284 3.91 6.10 8.31
C TYR A 284 4.64 7.39 8.68
N MET A 285 4.19 8.53 8.15
CA MET A 285 4.84 9.82 8.44
C MET A 285 4.59 10.30 9.86
N LYS A 286 3.41 10.00 10.42
CA LYS A 286 3.00 10.45 11.75
C LYS A 286 3.33 9.44 12.85
N HIS A 287 3.15 8.15 12.59
CA HIS A 287 3.29 7.07 13.56
C HIS A 287 4.36 6.06 13.11
N ARG A 288 5.52 6.56 12.71
CA ARG A 288 6.56 5.78 12.01
C ARG A 288 6.92 4.47 12.71
N ASP A 289 7.18 4.52 14.01
CA ASP A 289 7.68 3.35 14.73
C ASP A 289 6.61 2.26 14.87
N GLU A 290 5.37 2.67 15.22
CA GLU A 290 4.23 1.74 15.30
C GLU A 290 3.87 1.18 13.92
N TYR A 291 3.89 2.02 12.89
CA TYR A 291 3.64 1.60 11.51
C TYR A 291 4.63 0.52 11.08
N LEU A 292 5.93 0.78 11.25
CA LEU A 292 6.97 -0.18 10.89
C LEU A 292 6.90 -1.45 11.73
N GLN A 293 6.67 -1.34 13.03
CA GLN A 293 6.51 -2.51 13.92
C GLN A 293 5.35 -3.40 13.46
N THR A 294 4.19 -2.80 13.18
CA THR A 294 3.00 -3.52 12.73
C THR A 294 3.21 -4.13 11.34
N LEU A 295 3.81 -3.38 10.41
CA LEU A 295 4.13 -3.83 9.07
C LEU A 295 5.09 -5.04 9.10
N PHE A 296 6.21 -4.94 9.82
CA PHE A 296 7.17 -6.04 9.91
C PHE A 296 6.60 -7.28 10.57
N HIS A 297 5.80 -7.11 11.63
CA HIS A 297 5.10 -8.22 12.26
C HIS A 297 4.14 -8.93 11.28
N HIS A 298 3.42 -8.15 10.46
CA HIS A 298 2.53 -8.73 9.45
C HIS A 298 3.32 -9.47 8.36
N LEU A 299 4.40 -8.90 7.82
CA LEU A 299 5.27 -9.56 6.84
C LEU A 299 5.87 -10.86 7.40
N GLU A 300 6.27 -10.87 8.67
CA GLU A 300 6.75 -12.07 9.37
C GLU A 300 5.64 -13.14 9.49
N THR A 301 4.44 -12.73 9.89
CA THR A 301 3.28 -13.62 10.03
C THR A 301 2.87 -14.26 8.70
N CYS A 302 3.06 -13.53 7.58
CA CYS A 302 2.82 -14.04 6.22
C CYS A 302 3.97 -14.93 5.70
N GLY A 303 5.04 -15.14 6.46
CA GLY A 303 6.21 -15.92 6.02
C GLY A 303 7.11 -15.19 5.02
N VAL A 304 6.82 -13.93 4.70
CA VAL A 304 7.55 -13.15 3.68
C VAL A 304 9.02 -12.97 4.05
N LEU A 305 9.30 -12.66 5.33
CA LEU A 305 10.68 -12.42 5.78
C LEU A 305 11.52 -13.69 5.73
N GLU A 306 10.93 -14.85 6.02
CA GLU A 306 11.60 -16.15 5.91
C GLU A 306 11.92 -16.51 4.45
N ALA A 307 10.96 -16.28 3.55
CA ALA A 307 11.12 -16.53 2.12
C ALA A 307 12.27 -15.72 1.48
N ILE A 308 12.57 -14.53 2.02
CA ILE A 308 13.68 -13.67 1.55
C ILE A 308 14.97 -13.82 2.38
N GLY A 309 15.06 -14.84 3.25
CA GLY A 309 16.26 -15.14 4.03
C GLY A 309 16.54 -14.14 5.16
N VAL A 310 15.57 -13.35 5.59
CA VAL A 310 15.69 -12.50 6.78
C VAL A 310 15.37 -13.35 8.02
N PRO A 311 16.34 -13.57 8.96
CA PRO A 311 16.12 -14.43 10.10
C PRO A 311 14.98 -13.90 10.99
N LYS A 312 14.17 -14.83 11.53
CA LYS A 312 13.14 -14.50 12.54
C LYS A 312 13.77 -13.73 13.69
N ARG A 313 13.23 -12.55 13.99
CA ARG A 313 13.66 -11.81 15.20
C ARG A 313 13.30 -12.66 16.41
N ALA A 314 14.28 -12.94 17.27
CA ALA A 314 13.99 -13.56 18.55
C ALA A 314 12.92 -12.75 19.27
N LYS A 315 11.86 -13.43 19.75
CA LYS A 315 10.85 -12.81 20.60
C LYS A 315 11.57 -12.29 21.85
N LEU A 316 11.64 -10.98 21.99
CA LEU A 316 12.03 -10.33 23.24
C LEU A 316 10.82 -10.22 24.16
#